data_1a1b71aaac6ecd72b41bf1dc4a049cda
#
_entry.id   1a1b71aaac6ecd72b41bf1dc4a049cda
#
_cell.length_a   1.000
_cell.length_b   1.000
_cell.length_c   1.000
_cell.angle_alpha   90.00
_cell.angle_beta   90.00
_cell.angle_gamma   90.00
#
_symmetry.space_group_name_H-M   'P 1'
#
loop_
_entity.id
_entity.type
_entity.pdbx_description
1 polymer ?
#
loop_
_entity_poly.entity_id
_entity_poly.type
_entity_poly.pdbx_seq_one_letter_code
_entity_poly.pdbx_strand_id
1 'polypeptide(L)'
;NLMLVMSGSDRDKLLRLVNTSGAPFYGSQIQRMPPLGPDFIAHVSNLIEAQRPDLRPVNQTLLQEAFKDFGHRPQFFMAALAQVLSPLAGLTNRFESALLEAARQQQLQDEAQMESDYLGLKPTEQAVLWRTLAQAQRYRPYDSEALRFYREKVGRPVSVAQVQKALESLRERTPPLVWKSARGEYALEDAAMHRWYESRVMAGSWPPKSSQDDLTLDDD
;
A
#
# COMPACT_ATOMS: atom_id res chain seq x y z
N ASN A 1 26.74 -27.92 -6.98
CA ASN A 1 25.36 -27.65 -6.56
C ASN A 1 25.11 -26.15 -6.67
N LEU A 2 24.07 -25.75 -7.41
CA LEU A 2 23.65 -24.37 -7.54
C LEU A 2 22.33 -24.18 -6.77
N MET A 3 22.29 -23.20 -5.87
CA MET A 3 21.07 -22.74 -5.23
C MET A 3 20.70 -21.38 -5.81
N LEU A 4 19.52 -21.28 -6.42
CA LEU A 4 19.01 -20.03 -6.99
C LEU A 4 17.92 -19.45 -6.08
N VAL A 5 18.14 -18.23 -5.60
CA VAL A 5 17.13 -17.47 -4.83
C VAL A 5 16.69 -16.29 -5.68
N MET A 6 15.40 -16.18 -5.89
CA MET A 6 14.80 -15.07 -6.64
C MET A 6 13.84 -14.30 -5.75
N SER A 7 13.84 -12.99 -5.86
CA SER A 7 12.88 -12.11 -5.17
C SER A 7 12.23 -11.17 -6.18
N GLY A 8 11.00 -10.75 -5.88
CA GLY A 8 10.28 -9.79 -6.71
C GLY A 8 9.16 -9.15 -5.91
N SER A 9 8.84 -7.91 -6.23
CA SER A 9 7.73 -7.15 -5.65
C SER A 9 6.38 -7.44 -6.32
N ASP A 10 6.40 -7.91 -7.57
CA ASP A 10 5.20 -8.25 -8.34
C ASP A 10 4.85 -9.73 -8.14
N ARG A 11 3.82 -9.96 -7.31
CA ARG A 11 3.36 -11.32 -6.96
C ARG A 11 2.81 -12.08 -8.14
N ASP A 12 2.07 -11.42 -9.02
CA ASP A 12 1.45 -12.06 -10.20
C ASP A 12 2.52 -12.57 -11.15
N LYS A 13 3.59 -11.80 -11.37
CA LYS A 13 4.73 -12.25 -12.18
C LYS A 13 5.46 -13.42 -11.55
N LEU A 14 5.72 -13.37 -10.23
CA LEU A 14 6.34 -14.49 -9.53
C LEU A 14 5.46 -15.75 -9.59
N LEU A 15 4.14 -15.62 -9.37
CA LEU A 15 3.21 -16.74 -9.45
C LEU A 15 3.17 -17.37 -10.85
N ARG A 16 3.27 -16.59 -11.92
CA ARG A 16 3.35 -17.12 -13.29
C ARG A 16 4.60 -17.96 -13.53
N LEU A 17 5.73 -17.60 -12.91
CA LEU A 17 6.99 -18.35 -13.05
C LEU A 17 6.95 -19.73 -12.38
N VAL A 18 6.09 -19.94 -11.38
CA VAL A 18 6.05 -21.18 -10.59
C VAL A 18 4.76 -22.00 -10.76
N ASN A 19 3.65 -21.38 -11.17
CA ASN A 19 2.36 -22.04 -11.28
C ASN A 19 1.93 -22.37 -12.72
N THR A 20 2.58 -21.80 -13.72
CA THR A 20 2.26 -22.08 -15.13
C THR A 20 3.00 -23.32 -15.60
N SER A 21 2.28 -24.32 -16.10
CA SER A 21 2.88 -25.51 -16.72
C SER A 21 3.80 -25.06 -17.87
N GLY A 22 5.05 -25.53 -17.86
CA GLY A 22 6.09 -25.10 -18.80
C GLY A 22 6.88 -23.85 -18.39
N ALA A 23 6.52 -23.20 -17.28
CA ALA A 23 7.33 -22.10 -16.73
C ALA A 23 8.66 -22.63 -16.18
N PRO A 24 9.75 -21.81 -16.26
CA PRO A 24 11.10 -22.26 -15.88
C PRO A 24 11.25 -22.81 -14.47
N PHE A 25 10.37 -22.37 -13.55
CA PHE A 25 10.43 -22.74 -12.12
C PHE A 25 9.12 -23.39 -11.66
N TYR A 26 8.41 -24.06 -12.56
CA TYR A 26 7.16 -24.77 -12.27
C TYR A 26 7.32 -25.71 -11.05
N GLY A 27 6.39 -25.60 -10.09
CA GLY A 27 6.39 -26.39 -8.86
C GLY A 27 7.27 -25.85 -7.74
N SER A 28 8.01 -24.76 -7.95
CA SER A 28 8.76 -24.09 -6.88
C SER A 28 7.83 -23.38 -5.91
N GLN A 29 8.25 -23.28 -4.64
CA GLN A 29 7.49 -22.62 -3.60
C GLN A 29 7.85 -21.12 -3.54
N ILE A 30 6.84 -20.27 -3.46
CA ILE A 30 7.00 -18.85 -3.13
C ILE A 30 6.80 -18.69 -1.62
N GLN A 31 7.81 -18.11 -0.98
CA GLN A 31 7.73 -17.70 0.42
C GLN A 31 7.59 -16.19 0.51
N ARG A 32 6.69 -15.73 1.37
CA ARG A 32 6.62 -14.31 1.71
C ARG A 32 7.81 -13.95 2.60
N MET A 33 8.54 -12.90 2.24
CA MET A 33 9.56 -12.36 3.14
C MET A 33 8.90 -11.86 4.43
N PRO A 34 9.48 -12.19 5.60
CA PRO A 34 8.99 -11.63 6.85
C PRO A 34 9.15 -10.11 6.86
N PRO A 35 8.23 -9.38 7.52
CA PRO A 35 8.40 -7.95 7.69
C PRO A 35 9.64 -7.64 8.51
N LEU A 36 10.28 -6.52 8.23
CA LEU A 36 11.38 -6.01 9.04
C LEU A 36 10.85 -5.58 10.41
N GLY A 37 11.50 -6.09 11.46
CA GLY A 37 11.09 -5.91 12.85
C GLY A 37 12.08 -5.09 13.68
N PRO A 38 12.04 -5.23 15.01
CA PRO A 38 12.92 -4.51 15.95
C PRO A 38 14.41 -4.67 15.66
N ASP A 39 14.85 -5.84 15.18
CA ASP A 39 16.25 -6.10 14.84
C ASP A 39 16.76 -5.19 13.71
N PHE A 40 15.90 -4.86 12.75
CA PHE A 40 16.22 -3.88 11.71
C PHE A 40 16.43 -2.49 12.32
N ILE A 41 15.57 -2.07 13.24
CA ILE A 41 15.67 -0.77 13.92
C ILE A 41 16.95 -0.70 14.78
N ALA A 42 17.25 -1.76 15.53
CA ALA A 42 18.49 -1.84 16.31
C ALA A 42 19.73 -1.76 15.41
N HIS A 43 19.70 -2.45 14.26
CA HIS A 43 20.80 -2.37 13.28
C HIS A 43 20.97 -0.94 12.74
N VAL A 44 19.87 -0.28 12.36
CA VAL A 44 19.90 1.10 11.86
C VAL A 44 20.39 2.08 12.95
N SER A 45 19.92 1.92 14.20
CA SER A 45 20.40 2.70 15.33
C SER A 45 21.92 2.59 15.49
N ASN A 46 22.46 1.38 15.48
CA ASN A 46 23.89 1.12 15.56
C ASN A 46 24.68 1.77 14.40
N LEU A 47 24.14 1.73 13.18
CA LEU A 47 24.75 2.39 12.02
C LEU A 47 24.80 3.91 12.20
N ILE A 48 23.70 4.52 12.67
CA ILE A 48 23.65 5.96 12.94
C ILE A 48 24.70 6.33 14.00
N GLU A 49 24.74 5.61 15.13
CA GLU A 49 25.68 5.87 16.21
C GLU A 49 27.16 5.66 15.82
N ALA A 50 27.42 4.75 14.89
CA ALA A 50 28.75 4.55 14.34
C ALA A 50 29.20 5.70 13.43
N GLN A 51 28.29 6.22 12.59
CA GLN A 51 28.57 7.30 11.64
C GLN A 51 28.48 8.70 12.28
N ARG A 52 27.62 8.85 13.29
CA ARG A 52 27.30 10.10 13.98
C ARG A 52 27.33 9.90 15.50
N PRO A 53 28.55 9.80 16.10
CA PRO A 53 28.70 9.62 17.56
C PRO A 53 28.10 10.76 18.40
N ASP A 54 27.95 11.93 17.79
CA ASP A 54 27.31 13.11 18.40
C ASP A 54 25.78 12.95 18.62
N LEU A 55 25.14 11.97 17.99
CA LEU A 55 23.72 11.67 18.16
C LEU A 55 23.43 10.56 19.19
N ARG A 56 24.45 10.06 19.89
CA ARG A 56 24.29 9.00 20.90
C ARG A 56 23.65 9.52 22.17
N PRO A 57 22.76 8.74 22.82
CA PRO A 57 22.13 7.52 22.30
C PRO A 57 21.00 7.83 21.33
N VAL A 58 20.89 7.05 20.25
CA VAL A 58 19.79 7.17 19.30
C VAL A 58 18.51 6.54 19.87
N ASN A 59 17.41 7.27 19.81
CA ASN A 59 16.11 6.81 20.29
C ASN A 59 15.49 5.78 19.35
N GLN A 60 15.64 4.49 19.69
CA GLN A 60 15.08 3.38 18.87
C GLN A 60 13.56 3.39 18.81
N THR A 61 12.87 3.84 19.86
CA THR A 61 11.40 3.95 19.87
C THR A 61 10.94 4.93 18.80
N LEU A 62 11.59 6.07 18.69
CA LEU A 62 11.30 7.07 17.67
C LEU A 62 11.62 6.55 16.25
N LEU A 63 12.74 5.85 16.07
CA LEU A 63 13.05 5.22 14.79
C LEU A 63 11.98 4.20 14.40
N GLN A 64 11.47 3.44 15.36
CA GLN A 64 10.40 2.46 15.12
C GLN A 64 9.08 3.15 14.77
N GLU A 65 8.74 4.25 15.43
CA GLU A 65 7.56 5.06 15.11
C GLU A 65 7.67 5.64 13.70
N ALA A 66 8.78 6.29 13.38
CA ALA A 66 9.04 6.81 12.03
C ALA A 66 8.98 5.69 10.97
N PHE A 67 9.56 4.53 11.22
CA PHE A 67 9.51 3.40 10.29
C PHE A 67 8.09 2.89 10.05
N LYS A 68 7.26 2.88 11.10
CA LYS A 68 5.83 2.57 10.99
C LYS A 68 5.10 3.61 10.13
N ASP A 69 5.36 4.89 10.34
CA ASP A 69 4.75 5.98 9.58
C ASP A 69 5.19 5.97 8.10
N PHE A 70 6.40 5.51 7.80
CA PHE A 70 6.82 5.16 6.43
C PHE A 70 6.16 3.88 5.88
N GLY A 71 5.18 3.31 6.57
CA GLY A 71 4.46 2.11 6.14
C GLY A 71 5.32 0.83 6.13
N HIS A 72 6.35 0.75 6.97
CA HIS A 72 7.34 -0.33 7.01
C HIS A 72 8.08 -0.51 5.67
N ARG A 73 8.31 0.58 4.94
CA ARG A 73 9.02 0.60 3.65
C ARG A 73 10.47 1.05 3.86
N PRO A 74 11.43 0.12 3.92
CA PRO A 74 12.82 0.43 4.28
C PRO A 74 13.48 1.41 3.32
N GLN A 75 13.14 1.38 2.03
CA GLN A 75 13.69 2.30 1.03
C GLN A 75 13.37 3.78 1.33
N PHE A 76 12.13 4.10 1.70
CA PHE A 76 11.74 5.47 2.03
C PHE A 76 12.32 5.91 3.36
N PHE A 77 12.29 5.02 4.35
CA PHE A 77 12.87 5.26 5.66
C PHE A 77 14.39 5.53 5.57
N MET A 78 15.14 4.70 4.86
CA MET A 78 16.58 4.87 4.69
C MET A 78 16.92 6.10 3.86
N ALA A 79 16.12 6.45 2.84
CA ALA A 79 16.30 7.67 2.06
C ALA A 79 16.09 8.94 2.94
N ALA A 80 15.03 8.95 3.76
CA ALA A 80 14.79 10.03 4.70
C ALA A 80 15.93 10.16 5.74
N LEU A 81 16.38 9.03 6.29
CA LEU A 81 17.54 9.01 7.19
C LEU A 81 18.78 9.60 6.53
N ALA A 82 19.11 9.17 5.32
CA ALA A 82 20.27 9.70 4.58
C ALA A 82 20.16 11.22 4.35
N GLN A 83 18.97 11.72 4.06
CA GLN A 83 18.72 13.15 3.89
C GLN A 83 18.88 13.91 5.20
N VAL A 84 18.26 13.45 6.28
CA VAL A 84 18.27 14.12 7.59
C VAL A 84 19.64 14.07 8.25
N LEU A 85 20.40 12.98 8.08
CA LEU A 85 21.76 12.81 8.60
C LEU A 85 22.82 13.51 7.75
N SER A 86 22.47 14.00 6.57
CA SER A 86 23.41 14.71 5.72
C SER A 86 23.98 15.95 6.42
N PRO A 87 25.31 16.15 6.43
CA PRO A 87 25.90 17.36 6.98
C PRO A 87 25.39 18.64 6.31
N LEU A 88 24.97 18.54 5.04
CA LEU A 88 24.41 19.65 4.27
C LEU A 88 23.02 20.07 4.73
N ALA A 89 22.31 19.20 5.42
CA ALA A 89 20.96 19.50 5.92
C ALA A 89 20.95 20.45 7.13
N GLY A 90 22.08 20.58 7.86
CA GLY A 90 22.18 21.44 9.05
C GLY A 90 21.26 21.03 10.21
N LEU A 91 20.76 19.79 10.22
CA LEU A 91 19.68 19.32 11.10
C LEU A 91 20.17 18.55 12.32
N THR A 92 21.46 18.59 12.66
CA THR A 92 22.07 17.79 13.74
C THR A 92 21.27 17.87 15.05
N ASN A 93 20.85 19.07 15.46
CA ASN A 93 20.08 19.27 16.69
C ASN A 93 18.57 19.01 16.55
N ARG A 94 18.11 18.62 15.36
CA ARG A 94 16.68 18.38 15.02
C ARG A 94 16.47 17.05 14.32
N PHE A 95 17.43 16.14 14.41
CA PHE A 95 17.39 14.85 13.72
C PHE A 95 16.05 14.13 13.90
N GLU A 96 15.65 13.95 15.16
CA GLU A 96 14.42 13.19 15.50
C GLU A 96 13.15 13.86 14.95
N SER A 97 13.01 15.17 15.18
CA SER A 97 11.84 15.91 14.69
C SER A 97 11.81 16.00 13.18
N ALA A 98 12.96 16.14 12.52
CA ALA A 98 13.05 16.16 11.07
C ALA A 98 12.70 14.80 10.44
N LEU A 99 13.06 13.69 11.07
CA LEU A 99 12.70 12.35 10.61
C LEU A 99 11.20 12.10 10.73
N LEU A 100 10.57 12.48 11.84
CA LEU A 100 9.12 12.36 12.02
C LEU A 100 8.36 13.26 11.05
N GLU A 101 8.85 14.47 10.81
CA GLU A 101 8.24 15.36 9.81
C GLU A 101 8.34 14.78 8.40
N ALA A 102 9.50 14.23 8.01
CA ALA A 102 9.66 13.54 6.73
C ALA A 102 8.69 12.33 6.60
N ALA A 103 8.47 11.59 7.68
CA ALA A 103 7.52 10.49 7.70
C ALA A 103 6.07 10.97 7.49
N ARG A 104 5.66 12.04 8.16
CA ARG A 104 4.34 12.66 7.98
C ARG A 104 4.13 13.17 6.56
N GLN A 105 5.12 13.85 5.99
CA GLN A 105 5.05 14.35 4.62
C GLN A 105 4.90 13.18 3.62
N GLN A 106 5.63 12.08 3.82
CA GLN A 106 5.49 10.89 2.99
C GLN A 106 4.09 10.27 3.12
N GLN A 107 3.56 10.19 4.33
CA GLN A 107 2.21 9.67 4.56
C GLN A 107 1.15 10.52 3.84
N LEU A 108 1.22 11.84 3.95
CA LEU A 108 0.30 12.75 3.25
C LEU A 108 0.39 12.60 1.73
N GLN A 109 1.59 12.44 1.17
CA GLN A 109 1.77 12.19 -0.25
C GLN A 109 1.17 10.85 -0.68
N ASP A 110 1.38 9.79 0.12
CA ASP A 110 0.80 8.48 -0.14
C ASP A 110 -0.74 8.52 -0.11
N GLU A 111 -1.32 9.19 0.88
CA GLU A 111 -2.77 9.34 1.01
C GLU A 111 -3.36 10.14 -0.16
N ALA A 112 -2.72 11.24 -0.57
CA ALA A 112 -3.13 12.03 -1.72
C ALA A 112 -3.04 11.21 -3.03
N GLN A 113 -2.02 10.35 -3.17
CA GLN A 113 -1.89 9.47 -4.31
C GLN A 113 -2.99 8.41 -4.32
N MET A 114 -3.28 7.76 -3.18
CA MET A 114 -4.36 6.77 -3.05
C MET A 114 -5.73 7.39 -3.37
N GLU A 115 -5.97 8.62 -2.92
CA GLU A 115 -7.19 9.36 -3.23
C GLU A 115 -7.30 9.65 -4.73
N SER A 116 -6.24 10.14 -5.34
CA SER A 116 -6.16 10.39 -6.78
C SER A 116 -6.38 9.11 -7.59
N ASP A 117 -5.75 8.01 -7.18
CA ASP A 117 -5.92 6.71 -7.81
C ASP A 117 -7.36 6.22 -7.73
N TYR A 118 -8.00 6.36 -6.56
CA TYR A 118 -9.40 5.97 -6.35
C TYR A 118 -10.36 6.83 -7.20
N LEU A 119 -10.20 8.15 -7.20
CA LEU A 119 -11.05 9.08 -7.95
C LEU A 119 -10.89 8.91 -9.46
N GLY A 120 -9.72 8.52 -9.93
CA GLY A 120 -9.47 8.22 -11.34
C GLY A 120 -10.06 6.90 -11.84
N LEU A 121 -10.71 6.11 -10.98
CA LEU A 121 -11.37 4.84 -11.36
C LEU A 121 -12.75 5.11 -11.96
N LYS A 122 -13.18 4.18 -12.83
CA LYS A 122 -14.57 4.14 -13.30
C LYS A 122 -15.52 3.76 -12.15
N PRO A 123 -16.80 4.18 -12.18
CA PRO A 123 -17.74 3.92 -11.08
C PRO A 123 -17.82 2.44 -10.65
N THR A 124 -17.79 1.50 -11.60
CA THR A 124 -17.78 0.06 -11.28
C THR A 124 -16.47 -0.38 -10.62
N GLU A 125 -15.34 0.16 -11.04
CA GLU A 125 -14.03 -0.12 -10.46
C GLU A 125 -13.93 0.45 -9.04
N GLN A 126 -14.44 1.67 -8.81
CA GLN A 126 -14.54 2.26 -7.46
C GLN A 126 -15.39 1.39 -6.53
N ALA A 127 -16.56 0.95 -6.97
CA ALA A 127 -17.44 0.11 -6.17
C ALA A 127 -16.79 -1.25 -5.83
N VAL A 128 -16.11 -1.87 -6.80
CA VAL A 128 -15.38 -3.13 -6.61
C VAL A 128 -14.21 -2.95 -5.65
N LEU A 129 -13.40 -1.90 -5.82
CA LEU A 129 -12.28 -1.60 -4.93
C LEU A 129 -12.77 -1.26 -3.52
N TRP A 130 -13.85 -0.47 -3.38
CA TRP A 130 -14.47 -0.19 -2.08
C TRP A 130 -14.86 -1.47 -1.34
N ARG A 131 -15.54 -2.39 -2.03
CA ARG A 131 -15.93 -3.67 -1.41
C ARG A 131 -14.71 -4.51 -1.02
N THR A 132 -13.64 -4.49 -1.83
CA THR A 132 -12.37 -5.15 -1.51
C THR A 132 -11.73 -4.55 -0.26
N LEU A 133 -11.72 -3.23 -0.12
CA LEU A 133 -11.23 -2.51 1.04
C LEU A 133 -12.02 -2.85 2.30
N ALA A 134 -13.35 -2.88 2.21
CA ALA A 134 -14.24 -3.14 3.34
C ALA A 134 -14.19 -4.58 3.86
N GLN A 135 -13.98 -5.57 2.99
CA GLN A 135 -14.02 -7.00 3.35
C GLN A 135 -12.65 -7.65 3.51
N ALA A 136 -11.58 -7.02 2.98
CA ALA A 136 -10.22 -7.54 3.05
C ALA A 136 -10.13 -9.04 2.68
N GLN A 137 -9.73 -9.90 3.62
CA GLN A 137 -9.52 -11.33 3.39
C GLN A 137 -10.81 -12.15 3.13
N ARG A 138 -11.99 -11.57 3.41
CA ARG A 138 -13.30 -12.24 3.21
C ARG A 138 -13.98 -11.85 1.92
N TYR A 139 -13.28 -11.14 1.06
CA TYR A 139 -13.84 -10.60 -0.17
C TYR A 139 -14.26 -11.68 -1.15
N ARG A 140 -15.55 -11.69 -1.47
CA ARG A 140 -16.19 -12.56 -2.48
C ARG A 140 -16.83 -11.68 -3.54
N PRO A 141 -16.17 -11.46 -4.67
CA PRO A 141 -16.58 -10.46 -5.65
C PRO A 141 -17.90 -10.75 -6.36
N TYR A 142 -18.36 -12.00 -6.39
CA TYR A 142 -19.45 -12.43 -7.23
C TYR A 142 -20.68 -12.92 -6.45
N ASP A 143 -20.67 -12.84 -5.13
CA ASP A 143 -21.84 -13.22 -4.35
C ASP A 143 -23.00 -12.21 -4.50
N SER A 144 -24.19 -12.62 -4.10
CA SER A 144 -25.39 -11.81 -4.23
C SER A 144 -25.32 -10.50 -3.45
N GLU A 145 -24.63 -10.50 -2.31
CA GLU A 145 -24.45 -9.34 -1.46
C GLU A 145 -23.51 -8.32 -2.13
N ALA A 146 -22.40 -8.80 -2.72
CA ALA A 146 -21.47 -7.95 -3.45
C ALA A 146 -22.15 -7.33 -4.69
N LEU A 147 -22.88 -8.12 -5.48
CA LEU A 147 -23.60 -7.60 -6.65
C LEU A 147 -24.68 -6.58 -6.28
N ARG A 148 -25.36 -6.76 -5.13
CA ARG A 148 -26.31 -5.77 -4.60
C ARG A 148 -25.59 -4.48 -4.23
N PHE A 149 -24.46 -4.58 -3.52
CA PHE A 149 -23.63 -3.44 -3.13
C PHE A 149 -23.15 -2.66 -4.36
N TYR A 150 -22.62 -3.34 -5.40
CA TYR A 150 -22.17 -2.65 -6.60
C TYR A 150 -23.30 -1.92 -7.31
N ARG A 151 -24.48 -2.55 -7.45
CA ARG A 151 -25.65 -1.91 -8.04
C ARG A 151 -26.05 -0.65 -7.27
N GLU A 152 -26.04 -0.71 -5.95
CA GLU A 152 -26.37 0.42 -5.08
C GLU A 152 -25.38 1.57 -5.26
N LYS A 153 -24.07 1.28 -5.29
CA LYS A 153 -23.03 2.30 -5.43
C LYS A 153 -22.91 2.88 -6.84
N VAL A 154 -23.16 2.08 -7.85
CA VAL A 154 -23.09 2.51 -9.27
C VAL A 154 -24.41 3.15 -9.75
N GLY A 155 -25.54 2.93 -9.03
CA GLY A 155 -26.87 3.43 -9.40
C GLY A 155 -27.53 2.66 -10.57
N ARG A 156 -26.95 1.52 -11.02
CA ARG A 156 -27.45 0.68 -12.10
C ARG A 156 -27.07 -0.78 -11.90
N PRO A 157 -27.77 -1.74 -12.55
CA PRO A 157 -27.40 -3.16 -12.49
C PRO A 157 -25.94 -3.37 -12.95
N VAL A 158 -25.20 -4.19 -12.19
CA VAL A 158 -23.82 -4.59 -12.50
C VAL A 158 -23.80 -6.11 -12.65
N SER A 159 -23.35 -6.58 -13.82
CA SER A 159 -23.22 -8.00 -14.11
C SER A 159 -21.91 -8.58 -13.60
N VAL A 160 -21.86 -9.90 -13.41
CA VAL A 160 -20.64 -10.64 -13.04
C VAL A 160 -19.48 -10.34 -14.03
N ALA A 161 -19.78 -10.30 -15.34
CA ALA A 161 -18.79 -9.98 -16.36
C ALA A 161 -18.20 -8.56 -16.21
N GLN A 162 -19.02 -7.58 -15.81
CA GLN A 162 -18.54 -6.23 -15.52
C GLN A 162 -17.65 -6.18 -14.27
N VAL A 163 -18.00 -6.92 -13.22
CA VAL A 163 -17.16 -7.06 -12.02
C VAL A 163 -15.83 -7.72 -12.36
N GLN A 164 -15.85 -8.79 -13.16
CA GLN A 164 -14.64 -9.46 -13.61
C GLN A 164 -13.74 -8.50 -14.41
N LYS A 165 -14.30 -7.73 -15.33
CA LYS A 165 -13.55 -6.72 -16.11
C LYS A 165 -12.96 -5.64 -15.21
N ALA A 166 -13.70 -5.19 -14.19
CA ALA A 166 -13.22 -4.21 -13.22
C ALA A 166 -12.04 -4.76 -12.41
N LEU A 167 -12.14 -6.01 -11.91
CA LEU A 167 -11.04 -6.67 -11.18
C LEU A 167 -9.78 -6.84 -12.03
N GLU A 168 -9.92 -7.25 -13.30
CA GLU A 168 -8.79 -7.34 -14.21
C GLU A 168 -8.17 -5.96 -14.49
N SER A 169 -9.00 -4.93 -14.71
CA SER A 169 -8.52 -3.55 -14.86
C SER A 169 -7.74 -3.08 -13.64
N LEU A 170 -8.24 -3.31 -12.43
CA LEU A 170 -7.54 -2.95 -11.18
C LEU A 170 -6.22 -3.70 -10.99
N ARG A 171 -6.14 -4.95 -11.50
CA ARG A 171 -4.94 -5.79 -11.44
C ARG A 171 -3.88 -5.40 -12.47
N GLU A 172 -4.32 -4.93 -13.64
CA GLU A 172 -3.44 -4.57 -14.76
C GLU A 172 -2.91 -3.12 -14.68
N ARG A 173 -3.34 -2.34 -13.71
CA ARG A 173 -2.80 -0.98 -13.48
C ARG A 173 -1.32 -1.02 -13.10
N THR A 174 -0.69 0.12 -13.22
CA THR A 174 0.71 0.32 -12.79
C THR A 174 0.76 1.55 -11.85
N PRO A 175 0.93 1.34 -10.54
CA PRO A 175 0.98 0.04 -9.84
C PRO A 175 -0.40 -0.67 -9.78
N PRO A 176 -0.43 -2.01 -9.62
CA PRO A 176 -1.67 -2.75 -9.45
C PRO A 176 -2.33 -2.41 -8.09
N LEU A 177 -3.66 -2.36 -8.04
CA LEU A 177 -4.42 -2.11 -6.81
C LEU A 177 -4.88 -3.39 -6.14
N VAL A 178 -5.12 -4.43 -6.93
CA VAL A 178 -5.52 -5.75 -6.44
C VAL A 178 -4.64 -6.84 -7.07
N TRP A 179 -4.48 -7.95 -6.37
CA TRP A 179 -3.85 -9.15 -6.88
C TRP A 179 -4.82 -10.34 -6.82
N LYS A 180 -4.54 -11.39 -7.58
CA LYS A 180 -5.33 -12.61 -7.65
C LYS A 180 -4.49 -13.81 -7.27
N SER A 181 -4.96 -14.62 -6.32
CA SER A 181 -4.29 -15.88 -5.96
C SER A 181 -4.46 -16.93 -7.06
N ALA A 182 -3.63 -17.99 -7.01
CA ALA A 182 -3.79 -19.15 -7.89
C ALA A 182 -5.15 -19.85 -7.72
N ARG A 183 -5.82 -19.66 -6.58
CA ARG A 183 -7.15 -20.20 -6.29
C ARG A 183 -8.30 -19.28 -6.75
N GLY A 184 -7.99 -18.14 -7.34
CA GLY A 184 -8.97 -17.17 -7.84
C GLY A 184 -9.48 -16.18 -6.80
N GLU A 185 -8.86 -16.14 -5.61
CA GLU A 185 -9.17 -15.15 -4.58
C GLU A 185 -8.52 -13.81 -4.91
N TYR A 186 -9.21 -12.71 -4.65
CA TYR A 186 -8.69 -11.36 -4.85
C TYR A 186 -8.40 -10.71 -3.51
N ALA A 187 -7.33 -9.93 -3.45
CA ALA A 187 -6.97 -9.12 -2.30
C ALA A 187 -6.27 -7.82 -2.75
N LEU A 188 -6.13 -6.88 -1.84
CA LEU A 188 -5.37 -5.64 -2.07
C LEU A 188 -3.90 -5.95 -2.29
N GLU A 189 -3.25 -5.26 -3.22
CA GLU A 189 -1.81 -5.35 -3.42
C GLU A 189 -1.05 -4.67 -2.28
N ASP A 190 -1.49 -3.48 -1.86
CA ASP A 190 -0.87 -2.72 -0.77
C ASP A 190 -1.79 -2.62 0.45
N ALA A 191 -1.30 -3.06 1.61
CA ALA A 191 -1.99 -2.91 2.88
C ALA A 191 -2.11 -1.43 3.33
N ALA A 192 -1.30 -0.51 2.80
CA ALA A 192 -1.42 0.91 3.08
C ALA A 192 -2.78 1.46 2.62
N MET A 193 -3.29 0.98 1.48
CA MET A 193 -4.60 1.38 0.97
C MET A 193 -5.76 0.96 1.89
N HIS A 194 -5.62 -0.18 2.58
CA HIS A 194 -6.62 -0.58 3.59
C HIS A 194 -6.59 0.34 4.82
N ARG A 195 -5.40 0.69 5.32
CA ARG A 195 -5.25 1.63 6.45
C ARG A 195 -5.79 3.02 6.11
N TRP A 196 -5.51 3.51 4.91
CA TRP A 196 -6.08 4.76 4.40
C TRP A 196 -7.60 4.72 4.38
N TYR A 197 -8.20 3.63 3.88
CA TYR A 197 -9.65 3.42 3.90
C TYR A 197 -10.21 3.46 5.33
N GLU A 198 -9.63 2.70 6.27
CA GLU A 198 -10.07 2.66 7.66
C GLU A 198 -10.00 4.06 8.32
N SER A 199 -8.91 4.79 8.10
CA SER A 199 -8.73 6.15 8.58
C SER A 199 -9.84 7.08 8.07
N ARG A 200 -10.14 7.01 6.77
CA ARG A 200 -11.21 7.81 6.14
C ARG A 200 -12.60 7.44 6.65
N VAL A 201 -12.87 6.17 6.87
CA VAL A 201 -14.14 5.70 7.45
C VAL A 201 -14.30 6.21 8.87
N MET A 202 -13.25 6.11 9.70
CA MET A 202 -13.28 6.63 11.07
C MET A 202 -13.48 8.14 11.13
N ALA A 203 -12.90 8.87 10.18
CA ALA A 203 -13.07 10.33 10.07
C ALA A 203 -14.40 10.76 9.44
N GLY A 204 -15.26 9.81 8.99
CA GLY A 204 -16.51 10.10 8.29
C GLY A 204 -16.32 10.75 6.92
N SER A 205 -15.14 10.63 6.31
CA SER A 205 -14.75 11.23 5.02
C SER A 205 -14.70 10.22 3.87
N TRP A 206 -15.28 9.05 4.03
CA TRP A 206 -15.41 8.04 2.98
C TRP A 206 -16.80 8.07 2.33
N PRO A 207 -16.96 7.92 1.01
CA PRO A 207 -15.88 7.90 0.01
C PRO A 207 -15.29 9.28 -0.28
N PRO A 208 -14.06 9.36 -0.84
CA PRO A 208 -13.51 10.62 -1.31
C PRO A 208 -14.42 11.24 -2.37
N LYS A 209 -14.60 12.56 -2.30
CA LYS A 209 -15.37 13.31 -3.28
C LYS A 209 -14.44 14.03 -4.25
N SER A 210 -14.85 14.10 -5.52
CA SER A 210 -14.16 14.95 -6.47
C SER A 210 -14.43 16.42 -6.12
N SER A 211 -13.41 17.27 -6.25
CA SER A 211 -13.57 18.72 -6.06
C SER A 211 -14.64 19.35 -6.99
N GLN A 212 -15.09 18.62 -8.00
CA GLN A 212 -16.20 19.03 -8.87
C GLN A 212 -17.58 18.77 -8.23
N ASP A 213 -17.69 17.85 -7.27
CA ASP A 213 -18.97 17.54 -6.63
C ASP A 213 -19.36 18.61 -5.60
N ASP A 214 -18.40 19.37 -5.07
CA ASP A 214 -18.66 20.45 -4.11
C ASP A 214 -19.15 21.74 -4.79
N LEU A 215 -18.93 21.91 -6.09
CA LEU A 215 -19.34 23.12 -6.83
C LEU A 215 -20.79 23.09 -7.30
N THR A 216 -21.50 21.97 -7.16
CA THR A 216 -22.90 21.82 -7.60
C THR A 216 -23.92 21.94 -6.46
N LEU A 217 -23.51 22.21 -5.22
CA LEU A 217 -24.41 22.30 -4.06
C LEU A 217 -24.75 23.73 -3.63
N ASP A 218 -24.18 24.76 -4.28
CA ASP A 218 -24.41 26.18 -3.93
C ASP A 218 -25.38 26.91 -4.87
N ASP A 219 -26.10 26.19 -5.76
CA ASP A 219 -27.07 26.81 -6.72
C ASP A 219 -28.50 26.26 -6.50
N ASP A 220 -29.03 26.26 -5.25
CA ASP A 220 -30.49 26.12 -4.99
C ASP A 220 -30.94 27.09 -3.88
#